data_e8f6ab400fca7a217597604668f93543
#
_entry.id   e8f6ab400fca7a217597604668f93543
#
_cell.length_a   1.000
_cell.length_b   1.000
_cell.length_c   1.000
_cell.angle_alpha   90.00
_cell.angle_beta   90.00
_cell.angle_gamma   90.00
#
_symmetry.space_group_name_H-M   'P 1'
#
loop_
_entity.id
_entity.type
_entity.pdbx_description
1 polymer ?
#
loop_
_entity_poly.entity_id
_entity_poly.type
_entity_poly.pdbx_seq_one_letter_code
_entity_poly.pdbx_strand_id
1 'polypeptide(L)'
;MFSDITLTPQERKKNKRAIISWCLFDWANSPHPTVIITFLFSAYFSKAVVGDEIHGTFLWSHALAISGVVVAILSPFLGAIAEQTGHLKKWILCFSVLAISATLTLWFVTPSQDAIPLALIAVSIGVISFEFTNLFYNATLVSVSPAHLVGRISGWGWGTGYIGSIVCLTLCLFGLVQNPPQFLGLDTQLAEHIRATSIIVGIWWIFFGWPFFIFSPDTKRKTSLIQSLKPGLKSLKNTLRELKHYPSIWIFLLARMIYADGLLILFQFGGIYAAGTFGLDFSEILVFGIFMNISAGFGAFLFGWIDDKFGSKITVITSLLGLIIFGSAILIAKDITLFWLAGLTMSFFIGPAQASSRTLLSRITPPSIQIKMYGLYSMSGKCTSFLGPMLFLSLIHI
;
A
#
# COMPACT_ATOMS: atom_id res chain seq x y z
N MET A 1 18.76 -23.63 9.40
CA MET A 1 18.28 -24.65 10.34
C MET A 1 18.99 -24.49 11.70
N PHE A 2 19.07 -23.24 12.18
CA PHE A 2 19.63 -22.89 13.50
C PHE A 2 18.74 -21.80 14.06
N SER A 3 18.01 -22.06 15.16
CA SER A 3 17.58 -21.06 16.15
C SER A 3 16.25 -21.30 16.87
N ASP A 4 15.40 -22.24 16.49
CA ASP A 4 14.15 -22.46 17.25
C ASP A 4 14.34 -23.36 18.50
N ILE A 5 15.49 -23.97 18.65
CA ILE A 5 15.76 -24.95 19.75
C ILE A 5 16.17 -24.24 21.04
N THR A 6 16.59 -22.97 20.96
CA THR A 6 17.16 -22.24 22.11
C THR A 6 16.20 -21.23 22.77
N LEU A 7 15.04 -20.96 22.17
CA LEU A 7 14.10 -19.99 22.74
C LEU A 7 13.25 -20.61 23.86
N THR A 8 13.14 -19.89 24.96
CA THR A 8 12.23 -20.24 26.05
C THR A 8 10.75 -20.15 25.58
N PRO A 9 9.83 -20.89 26.22
CA PRO A 9 8.40 -20.79 25.90
C PRO A 9 7.84 -19.35 25.95
N GLN A 10 8.38 -18.52 26.84
CA GLN A 10 8.00 -17.11 26.96
C GLN A 10 8.48 -16.27 25.76
N GLU A 11 9.70 -16.47 25.31
CA GLU A 11 10.26 -15.80 24.12
C GLU A 11 9.52 -16.22 22.84
N ARG A 12 9.20 -17.50 22.68
CA ARG A 12 8.36 -17.99 21.55
C ARG A 12 6.98 -17.31 21.54
N LYS A 13 6.33 -17.20 22.70
CA LYS A 13 5.03 -16.54 22.85
C LYS A 13 5.14 -15.05 22.50
N LYS A 14 6.20 -14.37 22.94
CA LYS A 14 6.47 -12.95 22.64
C LYS A 14 6.67 -12.74 21.14
N ASN A 15 7.51 -13.57 20.49
CA ASN A 15 7.76 -13.49 19.06
C ASN A 15 6.49 -13.75 18.24
N LYS A 16 5.68 -14.76 18.60
CA LYS A 16 4.40 -15.02 17.94
C LYS A 16 3.44 -13.83 18.03
N ARG A 17 3.33 -13.18 19.19
CA ARG A 17 2.51 -11.97 19.36
C ARG A 17 3.02 -10.81 18.51
N ALA A 18 4.32 -10.62 18.42
CA ALA A 18 4.94 -9.60 17.58
C ALA A 18 4.63 -9.83 16.10
N ILE A 19 4.74 -11.06 15.60
CA ILE A 19 4.43 -11.42 14.21
C ILE A 19 2.93 -11.18 13.92
N ILE A 20 2.05 -11.68 14.78
CA ILE A 20 0.59 -11.51 14.59
C ILE A 20 0.21 -10.03 14.60
N SER A 21 0.73 -9.24 15.55
CA SER A 21 0.43 -7.80 15.61
C SER A 21 1.00 -7.03 14.43
N TRP A 22 2.11 -7.48 13.87
CA TRP A 22 2.70 -6.91 12.66
C TRP A 22 1.81 -7.20 11.43
N CYS A 23 1.37 -8.43 11.21
CA CYS A 23 0.44 -8.76 10.14
C CYS A 23 -0.93 -8.04 10.32
N LEU A 24 -1.38 -7.90 11.57
CA LEU A 24 -2.62 -7.20 11.89
C LEU A 24 -2.53 -5.69 11.58
N PHE A 25 -1.33 -5.13 11.54
CA PHE A 25 -1.15 -3.74 11.13
C PHE A 25 -1.39 -3.54 9.62
N ASP A 26 -0.98 -4.50 8.76
CA ASP A 26 -1.35 -4.51 7.34
C ASP A 26 -2.88 -4.65 7.15
N TRP A 27 -3.54 -5.52 7.94
CA TRP A 27 -5.01 -5.61 8.00
C TRP A 27 -5.66 -4.27 8.37
N ALA A 28 -5.05 -3.53 9.30
CA ALA A 28 -5.59 -2.29 9.84
C ALA A 28 -5.52 -1.13 8.83
N ASN A 29 -4.39 -0.96 8.15
CA ASN A 29 -4.14 0.22 7.32
C ASN A 29 -4.56 0.06 5.86
N SER A 30 -4.68 -1.17 5.36
CA SER A 30 -4.99 -1.45 3.95
C SER A 30 -6.40 -1.04 3.50
N PRO A 31 -7.43 -0.90 4.35
CA PRO A 31 -8.70 -0.29 3.95
C PRO A 31 -8.59 1.16 3.47
N HIS A 32 -7.61 1.93 3.96
CA HIS A 32 -7.44 3.33 3.54
C HIS A 32 -7.24 3.47 2.02
N PRO A 33 -6.26 2.83 1.37
CA PRO A 33 -6.14 2.91 -0.09
C PRO A 33 -7.34 2.28 -0.82
N THR A 34 -7.94 1.23 -0.28
CA THR A 34 -9.03 0.51 -0.95
C THR A 34 -10.34 1.28 -0.89
N VAL A 35 -10.82 1.62 0.31
CA VAL A 35 -12.14 2.24 0.51
C VAL A 35 -12.11 3.73 0.13
N ILE A 36 -11.07 4.46 0.57
CA ILE A 36 -11.02 5.91 0.39
C ILE A 36 -10.45 6.28 -0.98
N ILE A 37 -9.28 5.73 -1.35
CA ILE A 37 -8.56 6.21 -2.53
C ILE A 37 -9.12 5.59 -3.82
N THR A 38 -9.51 4.31 -3.79
CA THR A 38 -9.83 3.57 -5.02
C THR A 38 -11.33 3.45 -5.28
N PHE A 39 -12.15 3.05 -4.29
CA PHE A 39 -13.52 2.61 -4.59
C PHE A 39 -14.61 3.59 -4.16
N LEU A 40 -14.83 3.80 -2.88
CA LEU A 40 -16.05 4.47 -2.42
C LEU A 40 -15.92 5.99 -2.36
N PHE A 41 -14.91 6.51 -1.67
CA PHE A 41 -14.82 7.95 -1.46
C PHE A 41 -14.38 8.71 -2.73
N SER A 42 -13.51 8.11 -3.56
CA SER A 42 -13.13 8.68 -4.86
C SER A 42 -14.34 8.83 -5.81
N ALA A 43 -15.22 7.81 -5.86
CA ALA A 43 -16.45 7.87 -6.63
C ALA A 43 -17.42 8.93 -6.08
N TYR A 44 -17.57 9.01 -4.76
CA TYR A 44 -18.35 10.06 -4.11
C TYR A 44 -17.83 11.46 -4.44
N PHE A 45 -16.52 11.67 -4.34
CA PHE A 45 -15.90 12.94 -4.66
C PHE A 45 -16.20 13.37 -6.10
N SER A 46 -16.00 12.49 -7.07
CA SER A 46 -16.20 12.84 -8.48
C SER A 46 -17.68 13.09 -8.81
N LYS A 47 -18.58 12.23 -8.32
CA LYS A 47 -20.01 12.29 -8.69
C LYS A 47 -20.81 13.31 -7.89
N ALA A 48 -20.60 13.36 -6.57
CA ALA A 48 -21.46 14.13 -5.67
C ALA A 48 -20.83 15.46 -5.21
N VAL A 49 -19.49 15.50 -4.99
CA VAL A 49 -18.83 16.72 -4.53
C VAL A 49 -18.52 17.66 -5.70
N VAL A 50 -17.93 17.14 -6.77
CA VAL A 50 -17.60 17.91 -7.96
C VAL A 50 -18.80 18.03 -8.90
N GLY A 51 -19.63 16.98 -9.00
CA GLY A 51 -20.81 16.93 -9.88
C GLY A 51 -20.49 16.65 -11.35
N ASP A 52 -19.21 16.38 -11.66
CA ASP A 52 -18.72 16.00 -12.99
C ASP A 52 -17.65 14.92 -12.81
N GLU A 53 -17.92 13.72 -13.32
CA GLU A 53 -17.05 12.55 -13.14
C GLU A 53 -15.67 12.74 -13.78
N ILE A 54 -15.61 13.39 -14.94
CA ILE A 54 -14.33 13.61 -15.66
C ILE A 54 -13.50 14.62 -14.90
N HIS A 55 -14.08 15.77 -14.58
CA HIS A 55 -13.38 16.82 -13.84
C HIS A 55 -13.01 16.39 -12.43
N GLY A 56 -13.89 15.67 -11.72
CA GLY A 56 -13.61 15.13 -10.39
C GLY A 56 -12.49 14.10 -10.41
N THR A 57 -12.49 13.19 -11.38
CA THR A 57 -11.40 12.21 -11.55
C THR A 57 -10.07 12.91 -11.88
N PHE A 58 -10.10 13.96 -12.68
CA PHE A 58 -8.94 14.79 -12.98
C PHE A 58 -8.35 15.43 -11.71
N LEU A 59 -9.17 16.12 -10.91
CA LEU A 59 -8.74 16.75 -9.66
C LEU A 59 -8.19 15.73 -8.66
N TRP A 60 -8.88 14.59 -8.50
CA TRP A 60 -8.47 13.50 -7.62
C TRP A 60 -7.10 12.94 -8.03
N SER A 61 -6.95 12.64 -9.31
CA SER A 61 -5.69 12.08 -9.85
C SER A 61 -4.53 13.06 -9.69
N HIS A 62 -4.76 14.37 -9.85
CA HIS A 62 -3.75 15.39 -9.61
C HIS A 62 -3.33 15.48 -8.14
N ALA A 63 -4.27 15.38 -7.20
CA ALA A 63 -3.95 15.35 -5.77
C ALA A 63 -3.10 14.12 -5.41
N LEU A 64 -3.43 12.94 -5.98
CA LEU A 64 -2.64 11.73 -5.79
C LEU A 64 -1.25 11.83 -6.43
N ALA A 65 -1.14 12.42 -7.62
CA ALA A 65 0.13 12.62 -8.31
C ALA A 65 1.05 13.57 -7.53
N ILE A 66 0.54 14.71 -7.07
CA ILE A 66 1.29 15.64 -6.22
C ILE A 66 1.74 14.94 -4.93
N SER A 67 0.84 14.18 -4.29
CA SER A 67 1.17 13.39 -3.10
C SER A 67 2.30 12.39 -3.39
N GLY A 68 2.26 11.72 -4.54
CA GLY A 68 3.31 10.80 -4.98
C GLY A 68 4.67 11.50 -5.16
N VAL A 69 4.70 12.69 -5.74
CA VAL A 69 5.92 13.50 -5.87
C VAL A 69 6.48 13.90 -4.50
N VAL A 70 5.63 14.35 -3.58
CA VAL A 70 6.03 14.68 -2.21
C VAL A 70 6.63 13.46 -1.51
N VAL A 71 6.00 12.30 -1.63
CA VAL A 71 6.52 11.03 -1.08
C VAL A 71 7.85 10.67 -1.70
N ALA A 72 7.98 10.73 -3.04
CA ALA A 72 9.23 10.43 -3.74
C ALA A 72 10.39 11.30 -3.26
N ILE A 73 10.16 12.60 -3.09
CA ILE A 73 11.19 13.54 -2.65
C ILE A 73 11.54 13.32 -1.17
N LEU A 74 10.54 13.20 -0.29
CA LEU A 74 10.77 13.21 1.16
C LEU A 74 11.18 11.85 1.73
N SER A 75 10.81 10.72 1.11
CA SER A 75 11.10 9.38 1.63
C SER A 75 12.58 9.10 1.91
N PRO A 76 13.54 9.42 1.02
CA PRO A 76 14.95 9.20 1.30
C PRO A 76 15.46 10.02 2.50
N PHE A 77 14.98 11.26 2.64
CA PHE A 77 15.37 12.14 3.75
C PHE A 77 14.81 11.61 5.08
N LEU A 78 13.54 11.25 5.11
CA LEU A 78 12.90 10.70 6.30
C LEU A 78 13.53 9.37 6.71
N GLY A 79 13.83 8.48 5.74
CA GLY A 79 14.55 7.24 5.99
C GLY A 79 15.94 7.47 6.58
N ALA A 80 16.69 8.46 6.07
CA ALA A 80 18.02 8.80 6.57
C ALA A 80 17.99 9.42 7.98
N ILE A 81 17.00 10.25 8.29
CA ILE A 81 16.81 10.83 9.62
C ILE A 81 16.38 9.74 10.60
N ALA A 82 15.45 8.86 10.21
CA ALA A 82 14.99 7.78 11.06
C ALA A 82 16.08 6.74 11.36
N GLU A 83 17.02 6.51 10.44
CA GLU A 83 18.21 5.68 10.68
C GLU A 83 19.07 6.23 11.85
N GLN A 84 19.15 7.55 11.99
CA GLN A 84 19.90 8.21 13.06
C GLN A 84 19.12 8.28 14.39
N THR A 85 17.80 8.51 14.32
CA THR A 85 16.97 8.62 15.52
C THR A 85 16.66 7.27 16.16
N GLY A 86 16.49 6.22 15.37
CA GLY A 86 15.86 4.98 15.82
C GLY A 86 14.37 5.18 16.12
N HIS A 87 13.81 4.35 17.02
CA HIS A 87 12.39 4.43 17.45
C HIS A 87 11.38 4.46 16.31
N LEU A 88 11.44 3.47 15.42
CA LEU A 88 10.54 3.39 14.26
C LEU A 88 9.07 3.42 14.64
N LYS A 89 8.69 2.86 15.78
CA LYS A 89 7.29 2.92 16.27
C LYS A 89 6.77 4.35 16.43
N LYS A 90 7.61 5.30 16.85
CA LYS A 90 7.19 6.70 16.99
C LYS A 90 6.92 7.34 15.63
N TRP A 91 7.75 7.04 14.64
CA TRP A 91 7.53 7.49 13.27
C TRP A 91 6.24 6.90 12.68
N ILE A 92 6.03 5.59 12.85
CA ILE A 92 4.80 4.91 12.43
C ILE A 92 3.59 5.51 13.13
N LEU A 93 3.64 5.73 14.45
CA LEU A 93 2.53 6.33 15.21
C LEU A 93 2.20 7.73 14.72
N CYS A 94 3.22 8.60 14.56
CA CYS A 94 3.03 9.97 14.10
C CYS A 94 2.31 10.02 12.75
N PHE A 95 2.80 9.28 11.77
CA PHE A 95 2.18 9.28 10.44
C PHE A 95 0.86 8.51 10.40
N SER A 96 0.68 7.46 11.21
CA SER A 96 -0.63 6.81 11.34
C SER A 96 -1.68 7.76 11.92
N VAL A 97 -1.34 8.54 12.96
CA VAL A 97 -2.25 9.54 13.53
C VAL A 97 -2.61 10.59 12.50
N LEU A 98 -1.64 11.10 11.72
CA LEU A 98 -1.91 12.06 10.64
C LEU A 98 -2.81 11.47 9.56
N ALA A 99 -2.54 10.23 9.11
CA ALA A 99 -3.36 9.56 8.11
C ALA A 99 -4.80 9.33 8.60
N ILE A 100 -4.95 8.85 9.84
CA ILE A 100 -6.27 8.63 10.46
C ILE A 100 -7.02 9.95 10.63
N SER A 101 -6.37 10.99 11.13
CA SER A 101 -7.00 12.31 11.30
C SER A 101 -7.46 12.87 9.95
N ALA A 102 -6.62 12.79 8.92
CA ALA A 102 -6.98 13.20 7.56
C ALA A 102 -8.16 12.38 7.01
N THR A 103 -8.16 11.06 7.25
CA THR A 103 -9.29 10.20 6.85
C THR A 103 -10.58 10.58 7.57
N LEU A 104 -10.53 10.83 8.88
CA LEU A 104 -11.70 11.26 9.66
C LEU A 104 -12.20 12.65 9.22
N THR A 105 -11.31 13.55 8.79
CA THR A 105 -11.68 14.87 8.25
C THR A 105 -12.56 14.77 7.00
N LEU A 106 -12.46 13.69 6.24
CA LEU A 106 -13.31 13.45 5.06
C LEU A 106 -14.82 13.34 5.41
N TRP A 107 -15.17 13.07 6.66
CA TRP A 107 -16.55 13.17 7.15
C TRP A 107 -17.18 14.53 6.90
N PHE A 108 -16.40 15.60 6.95
CA PHE A 108 -16.89 16.98 6.76
C PHE A 108 -16.99 17.41 5.28
N VAL A 109 -16.63 16.54 4.36
CA VAL A 109 -16.75 16.79 2.92
C VAL A 109 -18.20 16.56 2.49
N THR A 110 -18.99 17.64 2.47
CA THR A 110 -20.38 17.63 2.01
C THR A 110 -20.47 17.53 0.49
N PRO A 111 -21.63 17.13 -0.10
CA PRO A 111 -21.82 17.06 -1.56
C PRO A 111 -21.99 18.48 -2.14
N SER A 112 -20.94 19.28 -2.10
CA SER A 112 -20.88 20.67 -2.51
C SER A 112 -19.50 21.01 -3.05
N GLN A 113 -19.44 21.84 -4.08
CA GLN A 113 -18.16 22.29 -4.68
C GLN A 113 -17.28 23.06 -3.69
N ASP A 114 -17.85 23.70 -2.68
CA ASP A 114 -17.10 24.38 -1.61
C ASP A 114 -16.26 23.40 -0.77
N ALA A 115 -16.62 22.12 -0.76
CA ALA A 115 -15.88 21.08 -0.04
C ALA A 115 -14.71 20.50 -0.85
N ILE A 116 -14.53 20.85 -2.12
CA ILE A 116 -13.44 20.35 -2.97
C ILE A 116 -12.05 20.59 -2.35
N PRO A 117 -11.69 21.80 -1.90
CA PRO A 117 -10.37 22.03 -1.32
C PRO A 117 -10.11 21.17 -0.07
N LEU A 118 -11.13 21.06 0.81
CA LEU A 118 -11.02 20.21 2.01
C LEU A 118 -10.77 18.76 1.64
N ALA A 119 -11.51 18.20 0.68
CA ALA A 119 -11.36 16.83 0.22
C ALA A 119 -9.95 16.58 -0.34
N LEU A 120 -9.46 17.45 -1.24
CA LEU A 120 -8.16 17.30 -1.89
C LEU A 120 -7.00 17.45 -0.89
N ILE A 121 -7.08 18.37 0.06
CA ILE A 121 -6.08 18.53 1.12
C ILE A 121 -6.09 17.31 2.05
N ALA A 122 -7.25 16.88 2.52
CA ALA A 122 -7.37 15.75 3.43
C ALA A 122 -6.88 14.46 2.78
N VAL A 123 -7.25 14.18 1.53
CA VAL A 123 -6.77 12.98 0.83
C VAL A 123 -5.26 13.02 0.58
N SER A 124 -4.72 14.19 0.22
CA SER A 124 -3.28 14.34 0.01
C SER A 124 -2.48 14.08 1.29
N ILE A 125 -2.90 14.66 2.41
CA ILE A 125 -2.28 14.42 3.73
C ILE A 125 -2.42 12.94 4.11
N GLY A 126 -3.61 12.34 3.89
CA GLY A 126 -3.88 10.94 4.15
C GLY A 126 -2.93 10.01 3.39
N VAL A 127 -2.80 10.20 2.09
CA VAL A 127 -1.93 9.40 1.20
C VAL A 127 -0.46 9.56 1.56
N ILE A 128 0.03 10.79 1.73
CA ILE A 128 1.42 11.06 2.10
C ILE A 128 1.75 10.39 3.43
N SER A 129 0.88 10.53 4.42
CA SER A 129 1.07 9.96 5.74
C SER A 129 0.98 8.43 5.74
N PHE A 130 0.08 7.84 4.95
CA PHE A 130 -0.01 6.40 4.74
C PHE A 130 1.28 5.84 4.14
N GLU A 131 1.83 6.47 3.11
CA GLU A 131 3.07 6.04 2.46
C GLU A 131 4.28 6.12 3.41
N PHE A 132 4.37 7.18 4.22
CA PHE A 132 5.42 7.27 5.24
C PHE A 132 5.22 6.27 6.38
N THR A 133 3.99 5.98 6.78
CA THR A 133 3.69 4.88 7.70
C THR A 133 4.23 3.57 7.15
N ASN A 134 3.95 3.25 5.89
CA ASN A 134 4.41 2.02 5.24
C ASN A 134 5.93 1.97 5.05
N LEU A 135 6.59 3.11 4.78
CA LEU A 135 8.05 3.17 4.72
C LEU A 135 8.67 2.64 6.01
N PHE A 136 8.25 3.19 7.17
CA PHE A 136 8.80 2.81 8.46
C PHE A 136 8.32 1.43 8.94
N TYR A 137 7.06 1.09 8.67
CA TYR A 137 6.50 -0.21 8.96
C TYR A 137 7.26 -1.33 8.22
N ASN A 138 7.52 -1.16 6.92
CA ASN A 138 8.30 -2.11 6.13
C ASN A 138 9.72 -2.30 6.70
N ALA A 139 10.34 -1.23 7.21
CA ALA A 139 11.66 -1.30 7.83
C ALA A 139 11.67 -2.11 9.14
N THR A 140 10.52 -2.31 9.80
CA THR A 140 10.42 -3.15 11.00
C THR A 140 10.38 -4.66 10.71
N LEU A 141 10.16 -5.08 9.47
CA LEU A 141 10.02 -6.48 9.08
C LEU A 141 11.15 -7.36 9.64
N VAL A 142 12.40 -6.92 9.53
CA VAL A 142 13.56 -7.68 9.98
C VAL A 142 13.65 -7.79 11.51
N SER A 143 13.14 -6.80 12.22
CA SER A 143 13.12 -6.82 13.70
C SER A 143 12.04 -7.75 14.27
N VAL A 144 10.99 -8.02 13.50
CA VAL A 144 9.85 -8.86 13.89
C VAL A 144 10.05 -10.30 13.42
N SER A 145 10.73 -10.48 12.29
CA SER A 145 10.81 -11.76 11.59
C SER A 145 12.14 -12.48 11.83
N PRO A 146 12.13 -13.78 12.18
CA PRO A 146 13.31 -14.63 12.05
C PRO A 146 13.79 -14.67 10.58
N ALA A 147 15.09 -14.69 10.36
CA ALA A 147 15.69 -14.61 9.01
C ALA A 147 15.15 -15.67 8.02
N HIS A 148 14.81 -16.87 8.49
CA HIS A 148 14.29 -17.97 7.66
C HIS A 148 12.77 -17.89 7.40
N LEU A 149 12.04 -16.93 8.00
CA LEU A 149 10.59 -16.74 7.87
C LEU A 149 10.20 -15.38 7.29
N VAL A 150 11.17 -14.57 6.85
CA VAL A 150 10.93 -13.21 6.38
C VAL A 150 9.96 -13.18 5.19
N GLY A 151 10.08 -14.15 4.26
CA GLY A 151 9.19 -14.31 3.12
C GLY A 151 7.76 -14.59 3.52
N ARG A 152 7.55 -15.58 4.40
CA ARG A 152 6.22 -15.93 4.93
C ARG A 152 5.57 -14.76 5.67
N ILE A 153 6.29 -14.14 6.59
CA ILE A 153 5.74 -13.04 7.40
C ILE A 153 5.40 -11.85 6.51
N SER A 154 6.24 -11.52 5.54
CA SER A 154 5.92 -10.50 4.53
C SER A 154 4.68 -10.87 3.70
N GLY A 155 4.60 -12.11 3.21
CA GLY A 155 3.45 -12.60 2.45
C GLY A 155 2.16 -12.62 3.28
N TRP A 156 2.24 -13.04 4.55
CA TRP A 156 1.10 -13.02 5.47
C TRP A 156 0.62 -11.60 5.76
N GLY A 157 1.54 -10.63 5.96
CA GLY A 157 1.19 -9.23 6.12
C GLY A 157 0.39 -8.72 4.92
N TRP A 158 0.91 -8.85 3.71
CA TRP A 158 0.20 -8.45 2.49
C TRP A 158 -1.13 -9.19 2.31
N GLY A 159 -1.15 -10.51 2.51
CA GLY A 159 -2.36 -11.32 2.42
C GLY A 159 -3.43 -10.90 3.41
N THR A 160 -3.08 -10.65 4.68
CA THR A 160 -4.03 -10.13 5.67
C THR A 160 -4.50 -8.72 5.32
N GLY A 161 -3.63 -7.86 4.76
CA GLY A 161 -4.00 -6.54 4.26
C GLY A 161 -5.05 -6.59 3.16
N TYR A 162 -4.88 -7.46 2.17
CA TYR A 162 -5.89 -7.67 1.12
C TYR A 162 -7.23 -8.13 1.69
N ILE A 163 -7.23 -9.11 2.60
CA ILE A 163 -8.47 -9.59 3.22
C ILE A 163 -9.12 -8.50 4.08
N GLY A 164 -8.33 -7.77 4.89
CA GLY A 164 -8.82 -6.66 5.70
C GLY A 164 -9.46 -5.56 4.87
N SER A 165 -8.86 -5.23 3.72
CA SER A 165 -9.42 -4.28 2.77
C SER A 165 -10.79 -4.70 2.24
N ILE A 166 -10.91 -5.97 1.84
CA ILE A 166 -12.18 -6.49 1.30
C ILE A 166 -13.26 -6.53 2.38
N VAL A 167 -12.92 -7.00 3.57
CA VAL A 167 -13.90 -7.06 4.68
C VAL A 167 -14.39 -5.66 5.02
N CYS A 168 -13.48 -4.67 5.15
CA CYS A 168 -13.86 -3.30 5.42
C CYS A 168 -14.67 -2.68 4.27
N LEU A 169 -14.25 -2.91 3.01
CA LEU A 169 -14.98 -2.44 1.83
C LEU A 169 -16.40 -3.03 1.79
N THR A 170 -16.55 -4.32 2.04
CA THR A 170 -17.84 -5.02 2.07
C THR A 170 -18.74 -4.46 3.18
N LEU A 171 -18.20 -4.24 4.37
CA LEU A 171 -18.93 -3.61 5.48
C LEU A 171 -19.38 -2.20 5.11
N CYS A 172 -18.52 -1.39 4.52
CA CYS A 172 -18.88 -0.04 4.07
C CYS A 172 -19.94 -0.07 2.95
N LEU A 173 -19.74 -0.91 1.94
CA LEU A 173 -20.63 -0.96 0.78
C LEU A 173 -22.02 -1.45 1.13
N PHE A 174 -22.13 -2.65 1.74
CA PHE A 174 -23.41 -3.27 2.06
C PHE A 174 -24.03 -2.75 3.35
N GLY A 175 -23.20 -2.38 4.33
CA GLY A 175 -23.67 -1.93 5.64
C GLY A 175 -24.01 -0.43 5.70
N LEU A 176 -23.47 0.40 4.82
CA LEU A 176 -23.73 1.84 4.82
C LEU A 176 -24.22 2.37 3.49
N VAL A 177 -23.52 2.04 2.37
CA VAL A 177 -23.77 2.72 1.10
C VAL A 177 -25.05 2.20 0.43
N GLN A 178 -25.21 0.88 0.30
CA GLN A 178 -26.37 0.28 -0.35
C GLN A 178 -27.62 0.20 0.56
N ASN A 179 -27.41 -0.07 1.84
CA ASN A 179 -28.46 -0.23 2.82
C ASN A 179 -28.16 0.60 4.08
N PRO A 180 -28.30 1.94 4.02
CA PRO A 180 -28.03 2.77 5.19
C PRO A 180 -28.93 2.39 6.35
N PRO A 181 -28.37 2.04 7.54
CA PRO A 181 -29.17 1.62 8.68
C PRO A 181 -30.01 2.78 9.21
N GLN A 182 -31.32 2.61 9.23
CA GLN A 182 -32.26 3.65 9.68
C GLN A 182 -32.00 4.12 11.12
N PHE A 183 -31.52 3.21 12.00
CA PHE A 183 -31.22 3.54 13.40
C PHE A 183 -30.06 4.51 13.57
N LEU A 184 -29.21 4.71 12.55
CA LEU A 184 -28.10 5.67 12.57
C LEU A 184 -28.57 7.08 12.22
N GLY A 185 -29.78 7.25 11.67
CA GLY A 185 -30.33 8.57 11.31
C GLY A 185 -29.48 9.34 10.28
N LEU A 186 -28.73 8.65 9.42
CA LEU A 186 -27.84 9.27 8.43
C LEU A 186 -28.65 9.92 7.31
N ASP A 187 -28.37 11.19 7.03
CA ASP A 187 -29.00 11.91 5.95
C ASP A 187 -28.42 11.47 4.60
N THR A 188 -29.23 10.81 3.80
CA THR A 188 -28.85 10.32 2.46
C THR A 188 -28.75 11.44 1.43
N GLN A 189 -29.45 12.57 1.62
CA GLN A 189 -29.36 13.74 0.71
C GLN A 189 -28.02 14.46 0.91
N LEU A 190 -27.52 14.50 2.14
CA LEU A 190 -26.20 15.00 2.47
C LEU A 190 -25.10 13.96 2.30
N ALA A 191 -25.42 12.78 1.72
CA ALA A 191 -24.51 11.66 1.52
C ALA A 191 -23.77 11.19 2.79
N GLU A 192 -24.39 11.35 3.96
CA GLU A 192 -23.77 10.97 5.26
C GLU A 192 -23.43 9.48 5.32
N HIS A 193 -24.26 8.63 4.70
CA HIS A 193 -24.01 7.18 4.59
C HIS A 193 -22.72 6.84 3.83
N ILE A 194 -22.32 7.65 2.84
CA ILE A 194 -21.05 7.47 2.13
C ILE A 194 -19.91 8.10 2.93
N ARG A 195 -20.10 9.29 3.49
CA ARG A 195 -19.11 10.00 4.30
C ARG A 195 -18.73 9.21 5.56
N ALA A 196 -19.67 8.46 6.15
CA ALA A 196 -19.44 7.58 7.31
C ALA A 196 -18.44 6.47 7.01
N THR A 197 -18.19 6.11 5.74
CA THR A 197 -17.15 5.15 5.39
C THR A 197 -15.75 5.61 5.83
N SER A 198 -15.49 6.92 5.81
CA SER A 198 -14.23 7.49 6.30
C SER A 198 -14.06 7.31 7.82
N ILE A 199 -15.15 7.42 8.58
CA ILE A 199 -15.15 7.16 10.03
C ILE A 199 -14.86 5.69 10.30
N ILE A 200 -15.53 4.77 9.58
CA ILE A 200 -15.28 3.33 9.73
C ILE A 200 -13.82 3.00 9.44
N VAL A 201 -13.24 3.50 8.35
CA VAL A 201 -11.84 3.27 8.01
C VAL A 201 -10.90 3.80 9.08
N GLY A 202 -11.16 4.99 9.63
CA GLY A 202 -10.36 5.57 10.70
C GLY A 202 -10.42 4.73 11.99
N ILE A 203 -11.63 4.35 12.43
CA ILE A 203 -11.84 3.50 13.60
C ILE A 203 -11.24 2.10 13.39
N TRP A 204 -11.39 1.52 12.20
CA TRP A 204 -10.79 0.25 11.81
C TRP A 204 -9.27 0.26 11.99
N TRP A 205 -8.63 1.32 11.50
CA TRP A 205 -7.19 1.45 11.64
C TRP A 205 -6.75 1.58 13.09
N ILE A 206 -7.46 2.37 13.90
CA ILE A 206 -7.19 2.48 15.33
C ILE A 206 -7.36 1.13 16.02
N PHE A 207 -8.51 0.47 15.81
CA PHE A 207 -8.88 -0.75 16.52
C PHE A 207 -7.95 -1.94 16.21
N PHE A 208 -7.58 -2.11 14.95
CA PHE A 208 -6.70 -3.23 14.54
C PHE A 208 -5.22 -2.86 14.54
N GLY A 209 -4.86 -1.58 14.52
CA GLY A 209 -3.47 -1.12 14.45
C GLY A 209 -2.78 -1.01 15.80
N TRP A 210 -3.50 -0.75 16.89
CA TRP A 210 -2.90 -0.54 18.22
C TRP A 210 -2.06 -1.74 18.75
N PRO A 211 -2.38 -3.03 18.46
CA PRO A 211 -1.59 -4.14 18.97
C PRO A 211 -0.13 -4.11 18.50
N PHE A 212 0.10 -3.57 17.29
CA PHE A 212 1.45 -3.38 16.77
C PHE A 212 2.33 -2.54 17.72
N PHE A 213 1.79 -1.46 18.25
CA PHE A 213 2.53 -0.57 19.14
C PHE A 213 2.86 -1.18 20.51
N ILE A 214 2.11 -2.18 20.95
CA ILE A 214 2.37 -2.89 22.20
C ILE A 214 3.32 -4.07 22.00
N PHE A 215 3.03 -4.94 21.03
CA PHE A 215 3.66 -6.25 20.95
C PHE A 215 4.88 -6.30 20.02
N SER A 216 4.98 -5.40 19.02
CA SER A 216 6.14 -5.38 18.14
C SER A 216 7.39 -4.83 18.84
N PRO A 217 8.58 -5.34 18.56
CA PRO A 217 9.82 -4.75 19.07
C PRO A 217 10.04 -3.37 18.45
N ASP A 218 10.76 -2.50 19.16
CA ASP A 218 11.18 -1.19 18.64
C ASP A 218 12.70 -1.12 18.52
N THR A 219 13.17 -0.29 17.63
CA THR A 219 14.60 -0.01 17.49
C THR A 219 15.06 0.89 18.64
N LYS A 220 16.27 0.63 19.18
CA LYS A 220 16.81 1.46 20.26
C LYS A 220 17.03 2.89 19.80
N ARG A 221 16.74 3.84 20.69
CA ARG A 221 17.04 5.26 20.47
C ARG A 221 18.54 5.45 20.29
N LYS A 222 18.92 6.19 19.24
CA LYS A 222 20.31 6.54 18.97
C LYS A 222 20.57 8.00 19.33
N THR A 223 19.75 8.92 18.79
CA THR A 223 19.91 10.38 18.98
C THR A 223 18.54 11.07 19.02
N SER A 224 18.52 12.37 19.38
CA SER A 224 17.31 13.18 19.30
C SER A 224 17.02 13.58 17.85
N LEU A 225 15.75 13.93 17.54
CA LEU A 225 15.33 14.32 16.20
C LEU A 225 16.17 15.51 15.67
N ILE A 226 16.30 16.56 16.46
CA ILE A 226 17.02 17.79 16.09
C ILE A 226 18.49 17.48 15.79
N GLN A 227 19.13 16.68 16.63
CA GLN A 227 20.52 16.26 16.45
C GLN A 227 20.73 15.34 15.24
N SER A 228 19.66 14.69 14.76
CA SER A 228 19.69 13.74 13.64
C SER A 228 19.51 14.38 12.27
N LEU A 229 19.02 15.63 12.18
CA LEU A 229 18.71 16.27 10.88
C LEU A 229 19.95 16.42 10.00
N LYS A 230 20.97 17.17 10.48
CA LYS A 230 22.21 17.39 9.71
C LYS A 230 23.00 16.10 9.45
N PRO A 231 23.24 15.22 10.46
CA PRO A 231 23.88 13.93 10.22
C PRO A 231 23.08 13.02 9.30
N GLY A 232 21.75 13.00 9.37
CA GLY A 232 20.88 12.23 8.49
C GLY A 232 21.04 12.63 7.01
N LEU A 233 20.98 13.92 6.72
CA LEU A 233 21.17 14.45 5.36
C LEU A 233 22.58 14.16 4.82
N LYS A 234 23.62 14.35 5.65
CA LYS A 234 25.00 13.99 5.27
C LYS A 234 25.14 12.48 5.03
N SER A 235 24.51 11.67 5.87
CA SER A 235 24.49 10.22 5.74
C SER A 235 23.80 9.78 4.44
N LEU A 236 22.69 10.41 4.03
CA LEU A 236 22.03 10.12 2.77
C LEU A 236 22.95 10.38 1.58
N LYS A 237 23.61 11.56 1.55
CA LYS A 237 24.57 11.91 0.50
C LYS A 237 25.71 10.88 0.38
N ASN A 238 26.26 10.46 1.53
CA ASN A 238 27.30 9.42 1.56
C ASN A 238 26.76 8.08 1.06
N THR A 239 25.57 7.68 1.53
CA THR A 239 24.95 6.42 1.09
C THR A 239 24.68 6.40 -0.42
N LEU A 240 24.21 7.50 -1.00
CA LEU A 240 24.03 7.59 -2.46
C LEU A 240 25.37 7.45 -3.21
N ARG A 241 26.47 7.95 -2.66
CA ARG A 241 27.83 7.74 -3.23
C ARG A 241 28.30 6.29 -3.07
N GLU A 242 27.96 5.66 -1.96
CA GLU A 242 28.33 4.29 -1.63
C GLU A 242 27.44 3.24 -2.33
N LEU A 243 26.23 3.61 -2.81
CA LEU A 243 25.32 2.71 -3.51
C LEU A 243 25.97 1.97 -4.69
N LYS A 244 26.93 2.59 -5.36
CA LYS A 244 27.74 1.94 -6.41
C LYS A 244 28.50 0.72 -5.91
N HIS A 245 28.79 0.62 -4.61
CA HIS A 245 29.40 -0.54 -3.97
C HIS A 245 28.39 -1.65 -3.61
N TYR A 246 27.08 -1.37 -3.79
CA TYR A 246 25.99 -2.31 -3.56
C TYR A 246 25.16 -2.52 -4.83
N PRO A 247 25.76 -3.13 -5.88
CA PRO A 247 25.12 -3.23 -7.21
C PRO A 247 23.76 -3.95 -7.16
N SER A 248 23.60 -4.95 -6.28
CA SER A 248 22.33 -5.66 -6.14
C SER A 248 21.19 -4.76 -5.66
N ILE A 249 21.47 -3.81 -4.75
CA ILE A 249 20.47 -2.86 -4.24
C ILE A 249 20.11 -1.87 -5.36
N TRP A 250 21.11 -1.29 -6.02
CA TRP A 250 20.90 -0.32 -7.07
C TRP A 250 20.09 -0.90 -8.25
N ILE A 251 20.49 -2.06 -8.76
CA ILE A 251 19.79 -2.76 -9.85
C ILE A 251 18.35 -3.09 -9.43
N PHE A 252 18.15 -3.55 -8.19
CA PHE A 252 16.81 -3.86 -7.70
C PHE A 252 15.92 -2.61 -7.61
N LEU A 253 16.44 -1.48 -7.11
CA LEU A 253 15.67 -0.23 -7.01
C LEU A 253 15.28 0.30 -8.41
N LEU A 254 16.16 0.20 -9.39
CA LEU A 254 15.85 0.55 -10.79
C LEU A 254 14.80 -0.38 -11.39
N ALA A 255 14.97 -1.70 -11.23
CA ALA A 255 13.99 -2.66 -11.70
C ALA A 255 12.61 -2.40 -11.05
N ARG A 256 12.62 -2.11 -9.74
CA ARG A 256 11.38 -1.79 -9.00
C ARG A 256 10.71 -0.53 -9.52
N MET A 257 11.46 0.49 -9.88
CA MET A 257 10.94 1.71 -10.45
C MET A 257 10.09 1.44 -11.71
N ILE A 258 10.56 0.51 -12.54
CA ILE A 258 9.87 0.14 -13.79
C ILE A 258 8.61 -0.69 -13.51
N TYR A 259 8.74 -1.80 -12.76
CA TYR A 259 7.57 -2.67 -12.57
C TYR A 259 6.52 -2.11 -11.59
N ALA A 260 6.91 -1.24 -10.65
CA ALA A 260 5.95 -0.58 -9.77
C ALA A 260 5.04 0.38 -10.54
N ASP A 261 5.59 1.06 -11.55
CA ASP A 261 4.83 1.90 -12.45
C ASP A 261 3.85 1.07 -13.31
N GLY A 262 4.31 -0.09 -13.83
CA GLY A 262 3.43 -1.06 -14.50
C GLY A 262 2.28 -1.55 -13.61
N LEU A 263 2.53 -1.87 -12.34
CA LEU A 263 1.48 -2.23 -11.39
C LEU A 263 0.50 -1.07 -11.15
N LEU A 264 0.99 0.17 -11.07
CA LEU A 264 0.15 1.35 -10.91
C LEU A 264 -0.83 1.51 -12.09
N ILE A 265 -0.34 1.32 -13.32
CA ILE A 265 -1.17 1.35 -14.54
C ILE A 265 -2.28 0.30 -14.47
N LEU A 266 -1.96 -0.94 -14.07
CA LEU A 266 -2.96 -2.00 -13.93
C LEU A 266 -4.07 -1.62 -12.96
N PHE A 267 -3.74 -1.01 -11.82
CA PHE A 267 -4.73 -0.56 -10.84
C PHE A 267 -5.55 0.64 -11.31
N GLN A 268 -4.94 1.58 -12.03
CA GLN A 268 -5.64 2.81 -12.47
C GLN A 268 -6.51 2.58 -13.71
N PHE A 269 -6.03 1.79 -14.65
CA PHE A 269 -6.68 1.66 -15.97
C PHE A 269 -7.39 0.33 -16.20
N GLY A 270 -7.19 -0.66 -15.33
CA GLY A 270 -7.80 -1.98 -15.47
C GLY A 270 -9.33 -1.92 -15.53
N GLY A 271 -9.96 -1.10 -14.69
CA GLY A 271 -11.42 -0.90 -14.71
C GLY A 271 -11.91 -0.19 -15.97
N ILE A 272 -11.17 0.83 -16.45
CA ILE A 272 -11.49 1.56 -17.68
C ILE A 272 -11.39 0.62 -18.88
N TYR A 273 -10.34 -0.22 -18.93
CA TYR A 273 -10.18 -1.22 -19.98
C TYR A 273 -11.33 -2.26 -19.97
N ALA A 274 -11.72 -2.73 -18.78
CA ALA A 274 -12.81 -3.67 -18.61
C ALA A 274 -14.16 -3.09 -19.10
N ALA A 275 -14.47 -1.85 -18.76
CA ALA A 275 -15.67 -1.15 -19.23
C ALA A 275 -15.63 -0.92 -20.74
N GLY A 276 -14.53 -0.38 -21.26
CA GLY A 276 -14.42 0.02 -22.67
C GLY A 276 -14.35 -1.15 -23.65
N THR A 277 -13.68 -2.26 -23.26
CA THR A 277 -13.44 -3.40 -24.14
C THR A 277 -14.50 -4.50 -24.01
N PHE A 278 -14.95 -4.77 -22.79
CA PHE A 278 -15.88 -5.87 -22.50
C PHE A 278 -17.28 -5.39 -22.09
N GLY A 279 -17.50 -4.07 -21.99
CA GLY A 279 -18.81 -3.51 -21.67
C GLY A 279 -19.24 -3.76 -20.22
N LEU A 280 -18.30 -4.05 -19.28
CA LEU A 280 -18.65 -4.28 -17.89
C LEU A 280 -19.23 -3.02 -17.26
N ASP A 281 -20.32 -3.19 -16.53
CA ASP A 281 -20.88 -2.11 -15.72
C ASP A 281 -20.07 -1.88 -14.44
N PHE A 282 -20.39 -0.81 -13.70
CA PHE A 282 -19.69 -0.45 -12.46
C PHE A 282 -19.76 -1.55 -11.40
N SER A 283 -20.90 -2.24 -11.28
CA SER A 283 -21.08 -3.36 -10.33
C SER A 283 -20.20 -4.56 -10.68
N GLU A 284 -20.14 -4.91 -11.95
CA GLU A 284 -19.30 -6.00 -12.45
C GLU A 284 -17.81 -5.71 -12.25
N ILE A 285 -17.37 -4.47 -12.51
CA ILE A 285 -15.98 -4.02 -12.25
C ILE A 285 -15.66 -4.10 -10.77
N LEU A 286 -16.59 -3.69 -9.88
CA LEU A 286 -16.42 -3.77 -8.45
C LEU A 286 -16.25 -5.22 -7.98
N VAL A 287 -17.12 -6.12 -8.46
CA VAL A 287 -17.07 -7.55 -8.16
C VAL A 287 -15.75 -8.16 -8.67
N PHE A 288 -15.35 -7.83 -9.89
CA PHE A 288 -14.07 -8.25 -10.46
C PHE A 288 -12.89 -7.77 -9.60
N GLY A 289 -12.90 -6.50 -9.17
CA GLY A 289 -11.90 -5.93 -8.28
C GLY A 289 -11.81 -6.66 -6.93
N ILE A 290 -12.94 -7.05 -6.34
CA ILE A 290 -12.98 -7.85 -5.10
C ILE A 290 -12.30 -9.21 -5.32
N PHE A 291 -12.66 -9.93 -6.39
CA PHE A 291 -12.05 -11.22 -6.71
C PHE A 291 -10.55 -11.11 -7.02
N MET A 292 -10.13 -10.05 -7.71
CA MET A 292 -8.71 -9.74 -7.93
C MET A 292 -7.96 -9.57 -6.61
N ASN A 293 -8.51 -8.85 -5.64
CA ASN A 293 -7.90 -8.66 -4.33
C ASN A 293 -7.82 -9.98 -3.53
N ILE A 294 -8.86 -10.82 -3.60
CA ILE A 294 -8.83 -12.17 -2.99
C ILE A 294 -7.71 -13.00 -3.61
N SER A 295 -7.61 -13.02 -4.94
CA SER A 295 -6.58 -13.74 -5.67
C SER A 295 -5.16 -13.25 -5.32
N ALA A 296 -4.96 -11.93 -5.26
CA ALA A 296 -3.69 -11.31 -4.86
C ALA A 296 -3.30 -11.67 -3.43
N GLY A 297 -4.27 -11.63 -2.50
CA GLY A 297 -4.06 -12.03 -1.11
C GLY A 297 -3.66 -13.50 -0.99
N PHE A 298 -4.35 -14.40 -1.69
CA PHE A 298 -4.03 -15.82 -1.72
C PHE A 298 -2.64 -16.06 -2.31
N GLY A 299 -2.30 -15.38 -3.40
CA GLY A 299 -0.96 -15.41 -3.99
C GLY A 299 0.11 -14.97 -2.99
N ALA A 300 -0.10 -13.85 -2.29
CA ALA A 300 0.82 -13.36 -1.27
C ALA A 300 1.06 -14.39 -0.16
N PHE A 301 0.00 -15.04 0.34
CA PHE A 301 0.12 -16.11 1.34
C PHE A 301 0.95 -17.28 0.81
N LEU A 302 0.60 -17.82 -0.35
CA LEU A 302 1.22 -19.02 -0.90
C LEU A 302 2.69 -18.78 -1.25
N PHE A 303 2.99 -17.70 -1.93
CA PHE A 303 4.35 -17.37 -2.34
C PHE A 303 5.28 -16.99 -1.20
N GLY A 304 4.76 -16.69 0.00
CA GLY A 304 5.58 -16.53 1.19
C GLY A 304 6.41 -17.76 1.52
N TRP A 305 5.88 -18.98 1.32
CA TRP A 305 6.64 -20.24 1.48
C TRP A 305 7.66 -20.45 0.34
N ILE A 306 7.29 -20.07 -0.87
CA ILE A 306 8.18 -20.11 -2.05
C ILE A 306 9.36 -19.17 -1.85
N ASP A 307 9.10 -17.96 -1.35
CA ASP A 307 10.12 -16.95 -1.04
C ASP A 307 11.13 -17.45 0.02
N ASP A 308 10.65 -18.10 1.08
CA ASP A 308 11.54 -18.65 2.11
C ASP A 308 12.36 -19.83 1.59
N LYS A 309 11.83 -20.64 0.66
CA LYS A 309 12.49 -21.85 0.15
C LYS A 309 13.44 -21.56 -1.01
N PHE A 310 13.03 -20.75 -1.97
CA PHE A 310 13.75 -20.48 -3.23
C PHE A 310 14.38 -19.09 -3.29
N GLY A 311 14.04 -18.21 -2.35
CA GLY A 311 14.56 -16.85 -2.26
C GLY A 311 13.70 -15.80 -2.96
N SER A 312 13.74 -14.57 -2.42
CA SER A 312 12.90 -13.46 -2.86
C SER A 312 13.15 -13.04 -4.30
N LYS A 313 14.39 -13.13 -4.81
CA LYS A 313 14.71 -12.77 -6.19
C LYS A 313 13.95 -13.64 -7.19
N ILE A 314 13.97 -14.97 -6.99
CA ILE A 314 13.25 -15.92 -7.84
C ILE A 314 11.76 -15.66 -7.76
N THR A 315 11.23 -15.44 -6.57
CA THR A 315 9.81 -15.18 -6.34
C THR A 315 9.35 -13.89 -7.05
N VAL A 316 10.13 -12.81 -6.99
CA VAL A 316 9.82 -11.56 -7.72
C VAL A 316 9.84 -11.81 -9.22
N ILE A 317 10.87 -12.46 -9.75
CA ILE A 317 10.97 -12.74 -11.20
C ILE A 317 9.81 -13.61 -11.67
N THR A 318 9.48 -14.69 -10.97
CA THR A 318 8.34 -15.55 -11.29
C THR A 318 7.03 -14.78 -11.27
N SER A 319 6.84 -13.90 -10.28
CA SER A 319 5.65 -13.06 -10.19
C SER A 319 5.55 -12.07 -11.36
N LEU A 320 6.65 -11.42 -11.73
CA LEU A 320 6.68 -10.50 -12.87
C LEU A 320 6.42 -11.22 -14.20
N LEU A 321 6.98 -12.42 -14.37
CA LEU A 321 6.67 -13.26 -15.54
C LEU A 321 5.19 -13.64 -15.61
N GLY A 322 4.60 -14.03 -14.48
CA GLY A 322 3.16 -14.29 -14.38
C GLY A 322 2.32 -13.07 -14.76
N LEU A 323 2.69 -11.88 -14.26
CA LEU A 323 2.03 -10.63 -14.61
C LEU A 323 2.10 -10.32 -16.11
N ILE A 324 3.27 -10.53 -16.74
CA ILE A 324 3.46 -10.31 -18.18
C ILE A 324 2.63 -11.31 -18.98
N ILE A 325 2.71 -12.60 -18.68
CA ILE A 325 2.01 -13.66 -19.43
C ILE A 325 0.50 -13.46 -19.34
N PHE A 326 -0.06 -13.33 -18.15
CA PHE A 326 -1.51 -13.20 -17.97
C PHE A 326 -2.02 -11.81 -18.31
N GLY A 327 -1.20 -10.75 -18.13
CA GLY A 327 -1.51 -9.42 -18.64
C GLY A 327 -1.58 -9.39 -20.17
N SER A 328 -0.65 -10.07 -20.86
CA SER A 328 -0.72 -10.24 -22.32
C SER A 328 -1.94 -11.07 -22.73
N ALA A 329 -2.32 -12.10 -21.97
CA ALA A 329 -3.55 -12.88 -22.22
C ALA A 329 -4.82 -12.01 -22.14
N ILE A 330 -4.88 -11.05 -21.22
CA ILE A 330 -5.99 -10.07 -21.13
C ILE A 330 -6.09 -9.25 -22.41
N LEU A 331 -4.96 -8.78 -22.96
CA LEU A 331 -4.96 -7.93 -24.17
C LEU A 331 -5.42 -8.68 -25.43
N ILE A 332 -5.25 -9.99 -25.48
CA ILE A 332 -5.71 -10.83 -26.60
C ILE A 332 -7.05 -11.51 -26.35
N ALA A 333 -7.62 -11.35 -25.15
CA ALA A 333 -8.91 -11.92 -24.81
C ALA A 333 -10.03 -11.33 -25.68
N LYS A 334 -10.85 -12.19 -26.27
CA LYS A 334 -12.00 -11.80 -27.10
C LYS A 334 -13.35 -11.99 -26.39
N ASP A 335 -13.36 -12.75 -25.32
CA ASP A 335 -14.55 -13.04 -24.54
C ASP A 335 -14.34 -12.72 -23.05
N ILE A 336 -15.44 -12.48 -22.36
CA ILE A 336 -15.46 -12.09 -20.96
C ILE A 336 -14.91 -13.20 -20.05
N THR A 337 -15.08 -14.46 -20.40
CA THR A 337 -14.63 -15.59 -19.58
C THR A 337 -13.11 -15.65 -19.54
N LEU A 338 -12.46 -15.51 -20.72
CA LEU A 338 -11.01 -15.45 -20.80
C LEU A 338 -10.46 -14.22 -20.09
N PHE A 339 -11.13 -13.06 -20.22
CA PHE A 339 -10.79 -11.85 -19.48
C PHE A 339 -10.79 -12.09 -17.97
N TRP A 340 -11.85 -12.69 -17.41
CA TRP A 340 -11.94 -13.00 -15.99
C TRP A 340 -10.86 -13.99 -15.55
N LEU A 341 -10.68 -15.09 -16.26
CA LEU A 341 -9.68 -16.11 -15.92
C LEU A 341 -8.26 -15.54 -15.95
N ALA A 342 -7.91 -14.80 -17.00
CA ALA A 342 -6.60 -14.18 -17.13
C ALA A 342 -6.39 -13.09 -16.08
N GLY A 343 -7.40 -12.25 -15.81
CA GLY A 343 -7.33 -11.19 -14.80
C GLY A 343 -7.15 -11.72 -13.38
N LEU A 344 -7.91 -12.72 -12.99
CA LEU A 344 -7.79 -13.36 -11.68
C LEU A 344 -6.43 -14.07 -11.53
N THR A 345 -5.96 -14.75 -12.57
CA THR A 345 -4.65 -15.40 -12.56
C THR A 345 -3.52 -14.37 -12.54
N MET A 346 -3.64 -13.29 -13.30
CA MET A 346 -2.68 -12.18 -13.25
C MET A 346 -2.61 -11.59 -11.84
N SER A 347 -3.75 -11.34 -11.23
CA SER A 347 -3.84 -10.75 -9.89
C SER A 347 -3.18 -11.62 -8.82
N PHE A 348 -3.24 -12.95 -8.97
CA PHE A 348 -2.54 -13.90 -8.09
C PHE A 348 -1.03 -13.60 -7.96
N PHE A 349 -0.40 -13.02 -8.98
CA PHE A 349 1.01 -12.65 -8.97
C PHE A 349 1.28 -11.23 -8.46
N ILE A 350 0.27 -10.37 -8.30
CA ILE A 350 0.45 -9.00 -7.77
C ILE A 350 0.91 -9.03 -6.31
N GLY A 351 0.23 -9.80 -5.46
CA GLY A 351 0.55 -9.90 -4.05
C GLY A 351 1.98 -10.38 -3.79
N PRO A 352 2.43 -11.48 -4.39
CA PRO A 352 3.81 -11.94 -4.27
C PRO A 352 4.84 -10.94 -4.79
N ALA A 353 4.58 -10.27 -5.92
CA ALA A 353 5.49 -9.26 -6.44
C ALA A 353 5.76 -8.16 -5.41
N GLN A 354 4.73 -7.70 -4.70
CA GLN A 354 4.83 -6.68 -3.67
C GLN A 354 5.49 -7.21 -2.38
N ALA A 355 5.02 -8.35 -1.87
CA ALA A 355 5.52 -8.95 -0.64
C ALA A 355 6.99 -9.35 -0.73
N SER A 356 7.38 -10.01 -1.82
CA SER A 356 8.75 -10.48 -2.02
C SER A 356 9.72 -9.37 -2.40
N SER A 357 9.24 -8.27 -2.99
CA SER A 357 10.06 -7.08 -3.21
C SER A 357 10.50 -6.45 -1.90
N ARG A 358 9.59 -6.34 -0.91
CA ARG A 358 9.89 -5.90 0.44
C ARG A 358 10.92 -6.84 1.11
N THR A 359 10.74 -8.13 0.97
CA THR A 359 11.64 -9.16 1.51
C THR A 359 13.00 -9.14 0.82
N LEU A 360 13.04 -9.01 -0.51
CA LEU A 360 14.29 -8.93 -1.26
C LEU A 360 15.15 -7.77 -0.78
N LEU A 361 14.57 -6.57 -0.65
CA LEU A 361 15.29 -5.42 -0.12
C LEU A 361 15.88 -5.72 1.26
N SER A 362 15.08 -6.32 2.16
CA SER A 362 15.52 -6.61 3.52
C SER A 362 16.70 -7.60 3.56
N ARG A 363 16.74 -8.58 2.62
CA ARG A 363 17.79 -9.59 2.54
C ARG A 363 19.10 -9.08 1.92
N ILE A 364 19.03 -8.18 0.93
CA ILE A 364 20.22 -7.65 0.24
C ILE A 364 20.81 -6.43 0.92
N THR A 365 20.11 -5.83 1.90
CA THR A 365 20.52 -4.60 2.57
C THR A 365 21.25 -4.89 3.87
N PRO A 366 22.46 -4.32 4.09
CA PRO A 366 23.13 -4.39 5.37
C PRO A 366 22.29 -3.75 6.49
N PRO A 367 22.25 -4.32 7.72
CA PRO A 367 21.45 -3.80 8.83
C PRO A 367 21.72 -2.34 9.20
N SER A 368 22.96 -1.87 8.97
CA SER A 368 23.39 -0.50 9.31
C SER A 368 22.78 0.60 8.45
N ILE A 369 22.22 0.26 7.26
CA ILE A 369 21.65 1.23 6.31
C ILE A 369 20.21 0.88 5.92
N GLN A 370 19.58 -0.02 6.63
CA GLN A 370 18.32 -0.64 6.22
C GLN A 370 17.16 0.35 6.16
N ILE A 371 17.00 1.22 7.14
CA ILE A 371 15.90 2.19 7.18
C ILE A 371 16.04 3.20 6.03
N LYS A 372 17.26 3.64 5.73
CA LYS A 372 17.54 4.51 4.56
C LYS A 372 17.19 3.82 3.25
N MET A 373 17.47 2.52 3.13
CA MET A 373 17.14 1.77 1.91
C MET A 373 15.64 1.64 1.72
N TYR A 374 14.85 1.53 2.79
CA TYR A 374 13.38 1.59 2.68
C TYR A 374 12.90 3.00 2.27
N GLY A 375 13.61 4.06 2.63
CA GLY A 375 13.37 5.40 2.08
C GLY A 375 13.57 5.47 0.57
N LEU A 376 14.67 4.91 0.06
CA LEU A 376 14.93 4.82 -1.39
C LEU A 376 13.95 3.85 -2.09
N TYR A 377 13.54 2.79 -1.41
CA TYR A 377 12.53 1.86 -1.90
C TYR A 377 11.17 2.55 -2.07
N SER A 378 10.74 3.36 -1.11
CA SER A 378 9.50 4.14 -1.23
C SER A 378 9.61 5.16 -2.38
N MET A 379 10.74 5.86 -2.49
CA MET A 379 11.02 6.75 -3.62
C MET A 379 10.92 6.02 -4.96
N SER A 380 11.57 4.85 -5.11
CA SER A 380 11.59 4.10 -6.38
C SER A 380 10.20 3.66 -6.86
N GLY A 381 9.23 3.48 -5.94
CA GLY A 381 7.85 3.15 -6.30
C GLY A 381 6.98 4.35 -6.65
N LYS A 382 7.48 5.58 -6.49
CA LYS A 382 6.71 6.81 -6.74
C LYS A 382 7.40 7.75 -7.74
N CYS A 383 8.70 7.57 -7.97
CA CYS A 383 9.49 8.48 -8.80
C CYS A 383 9.03 8.52 -10.26
N THR A 384 8.48 7.43 -10.76
CA THR A 384 8.00 7.25 -12.14
C THR A 384 6.47 7.18 -12.23
N SER A 385 5.75 7.32 -11.12
CA SER A 385 4.30 7.11 -11.07
C SER A 385 3.48 8.03 -12.00
N PHE A 386 4.07 9.08 -12.53
CA PHE A 386 3.48 9.96 -13.54
C PHE A 386 3.76 9.47 -14.98
N LEU A 387 4.80 8.66 -15.21
CA LEU A 387 5.19 8.22 -16.57
C LEU A 387 4.18 7.22 -17.14
N GLY A 388 3.75 6.26 -16.33
CA GLY A 388 2.80 5.26 -16.75
C GLY A 388 1.47 5.84 -17.27
N PRO A 389 0.78 6.68 -16.49
CA PRO A 389 -0.41 7.39 -16.96
C PRO A 389 -0.15 8.24 -18.20
N MET A 390 0.97 8.96 -18.29
CA MET A 390 1.31 9.77 -19.47
C MET A 390 1.50 8.91 -20.72
N LEU A 391 2.22 7.79 -20.61
CA LEU A 391 2.43 6.86 -21.73
C LEU A 391 1.08 6.22 -22.14
N PHE A 392 0.28 5.79 -21.20
CA PHE A 392 -1.01 5.19 -21.49
C PHE A 392 -1.93 6.17 -22.23
N LEU A 393 -2.04 7.41 -21.76
CA LEU A 393 -2.84 8.44 -22.42
C LEU A 393 -2.30 8.80 -23.82
N SER A 394 -0.98 8.80 -24.02
CA SER A 394 -0.40 9.05 -25.33
C SER A 394 -0.70 7.93 -26.34
N LEU A 395 -0.82 6.67 -25.86
CA LEU A 395 -1.14 5.52 -26.69
C LEU A 395 -2.64 5.43 -27.05
N ILE A 396 -3.53 5.96 -26.22
CA ILE A 396 -4.98 6.01 -26.52
C ILE A 396 -5.27 7.03 -27.65
N HIS A 397 -4.41 8.01 -27.85
CA HIS A 397 -4.58 9.00 -28.94
C HIS A 397 -4.00 8.55 -30.29
N ILE A 398 -3.46 7.33 -30.39
CA ILE A 398 -3.01 6.68 -31.62
C ILE A 398 -4.03 5.62 -32.02
#